data_edbce999d510b0acddf51e38e5c8d5da
#
_entry.id   edbce999d510b0acddf51e38e5c8d5da
#
_cell.length_a   1.000
_cell.length_b   1.000
_cell.length_c   1.000
_cell.angle_alpha   90.00
_cell.angle_beta   90.00
_cell.angle_gamma   90.00
#
_symmetry.space_group_name_H-M   'P 1'
#
loop_
_entity.id
_entity.type
_entity.pdbx_description
1 polymer ?
#
loop_
_entity_poly.entity_id
_entity_poly.type
_entity_poly.pdbx_seq_one_letter_code
_entity_poly.pdbx_strand_id
1 'polypeptide(L)'
;WCRAEFRDDPAAAAAERETVWNWVNAIQTLVDPDILRDSAAVCLQNLELVKDPATRAKLTPDYPFGAKRALISNDWYPTFNRSNVQLVTEPIVGITPEAIVTRDGTPRVVDTIVLATGFDTTRFLSTIAVSGRDGVRLDDAWADGAQAYLGITVAGFPNLFMLYGPNTNNGSIIFQIECQVDYLLRHLQRMTREKLAWIEVKPEVMADYNRRLQADL
;
A
#
# COMPACT_ATOMS: atom_id res chain seq x y z
N TRP A 1 -1.22 -7.75 27.18
CA TRP A 1 -2.16 -6.69 27.34
C TRP A 1 -3.54 -7.24 27.63
N CYS A 2 -4.35 -7.73 26.72
CA CYS A 2 -5.66 -8.33 27.01
C CYS A 2 -5.62 -9.86 27.19
N ARG A 3 -4.46 -10.50 27.25
CA ARG A 3 -4.33 -11.96 27.25
C ARG A 3 -4.98 -12.67 28.44
N ALA A 4 -5.02 -12.04 29.61
CA ALA A 4 -5.65 -12.63 30.80
C ALA A 4 -7.18 -12.56 30.70
N GLU A 5 -7.71 -11.41 30.26
CA GLU A 5 -9.14 -11.15 30.12
C GLU A 5 -9.82 -12.10 29.12
N PHE A 6 -9.17 -12.35 27.96
CA PHE A 6 -9.71 -13.22 26.92
C PHE A 6 -9.42 -14.72 27.11
N ARG A 7 -8.57 -15.07 28.06
CA ARG A 7 -8.27 -16.49 28.34
C ARG A 7 -9.48 -17.22 28.89
N ASP A 8 -10.24 -16.53 29.71
CA ASP A 8 -11.33 -17.11 30.48
C ASP A 8 -12.70 -16.88 29.82
N ASP A 9 -12.76 -16.04 28.75
CA ASP A 9 -13.94 -15.77 27.96
C ASP A 9 -13.64 -15.80 26.43
N PRO A 10 -13.73 -16.98 25.82
CA PRO A 10 -13.52 -17.13 24.38
C PRO A 10 -14.55 -16.38 23.51
N ALA A 11 -15.77 -16.16 24.01
CA ALA A 11 -16.81 -15.44 23.28
C ALA A 11 -16.50 -13.94 23.23
N ALA A 12 -16.07 -13.36 24.34
CA ALA A 12 -15.59 -11.97 24.39
C ALA A 12 -14.36 -11.79 23.48
N ALA A 13 -13.43 -12.75 23.48
CA ALA A 13 -12.28 -12.72 22.59
C ALA A 13 -12.65 -12.77 21.10
N ALA A 14 -13.68 -13.53 20.74
CA ALA A 14 -14.19 -13.62 19.38
C ALA A 14 -14.89 -12.31 18.95
N ALA A 15 -15.72 -11.73 19.81
CA ALA A 15 -16.39 -10.47 19.55
C ALA A 15 -15.41 -9.31 19.40
N GLU A 16 -14.39 -9.22 20.25
CA GLU A 16 -13.35 -8.20 20.14
C GLU A 16 -12.52 -8.37 18.86
N ARG A 17 -12.20 -9.61 18.49
CA ARG A 17 -11.49 -9.89 17.22
C ARG A 17 -12.31 -9.44 16.02
N GLU A 18 -13.61 -9.68 16.01
CA GLU A 18 -14.50 -9.23 14.94
C GLU A 18 -14.58 -7.70 14.89
N THR A 19 -14.69 -7.03 16.04
CA THR A 19 -14.69 -5.58 16.14
C THR A 19 -13.40 -4.98 15.58
N VAL A 20 -12.24 -5.50 15.99
CA VAL A 20 -10.92 -5.06 15.49
C VAL A 20 -10.78 -5.36 14.00
N TRP A 21 -11.24 -6.51 13.54
CA TRP A 21 -11.22 -6.88 12.12
C TRP A 21 -12.03 -5.91 11.27
N ASN A 22 -13.27 -5.61 11.68
CA ASN A 22 -14.14 -4.69 10.95
C ASN A 22 -13.57 -3.28 10.92
N TRP A 23 -13.02 -2.80 12.03
CA TRP A 23 -12.37 -1.49 12.11
C TRP A 23 -11.13 -1.40 11.23
N VAL A 24 -10.24 -2.41 11.28
CA VAL A 24 -9.03 -2.46 10.44
C VAL A 24 -9.38 -2.50 8.96
N ASN A 25 -10.38 -3.32 8.57
CA ASN A 25 -10.84 -3.37 7.19
C ASN A 25 -11.41 -2.02 6.73
N ALA A 26 -12.25 -1.39 7.54
CA ALA A 26 -12.85 -0.11 7.21
C ALA A 26 -11.78 0.98 6.97
N ILE A 27 -10.73 1.04 7.80
CA ILE A 27 -9.60 1.94 7.59
C ILE A 27 -8.80 1.57 6.33
N GLN A 28 -8.58 0.28 6.09
CA GLN A 28 -7.74 -0.18 4.99
C GLN A 28 -8.44 -0.12 3.63
N THR A 29 -9.77 -0.16 3.59
CA THR A 29 -10.52 -0.02 2.32
C THR A 29 -10.53 1.40 1.78
N LEU A 30 -10.29 2.41 2.63
CA LEU A 30 -10.24 3.83 2.27
C LEU A 30 -11.53 4.34 1.58
N VAL A 31 -12.67 3.68 1.83
CA VAL A 31 -13.94 3.98 1.16
C VAL A 31 -14.87 4.85 2.01
N ASP A 32 -14.80 4.72 3.33
CA ASP A 32 -15.68 5.45 4.25
C ASP A 32 -15.07 6.79 4.68
N PRO A 33 -15.60 7.94 4.20
CA PRO A 33 -15.02 9.26 4.50
C PRO A 33 -15.11 9.62 5.98
N ASP A 34 -16.08 9.11 6.73
CA ASP A 34 -16.22 9.40 8.16
C ASP A 34 -15.14 8.66 8.96
N ILE A 35 -14.89 7.40 8.65
CA ILE A 35 -13.81 6.60 9.26
C ILE A 35 -12.44 7.20 8.93
N LEU A 36 -12.24 7.67 7.70
CA LEU A 36 -10.99 8.32 7.30
C LEU A 36 -10.77 9.62 8.07
N ARG A 37 -11.80 10.45 8.20
CA ARG A 37 -11.74 11.70 8.97
C ARG A 37 -11.43 11.44 10.45
N ASP A 38 -12.11 10.48 11.06
CA ASP A 38 -11.92 10.16 12.48
C ASP A 38 -10.53 9.56 12.73
N SER A 39 -10.05 8.71 11.82
CA SER A 39 -8.69 8.17 11.85
C SER A 39 -7.63 9.26 11.68
N ALA A 40 -7.85 10.22 10.78
CA ALA A 40 -6.99 11.39 10.62
C ALA A 40 -6.95 12.23 11.90
N ALA A 41 -8.10 12.46 12.55
CA ALA A 41 -8.18 13.19 13.80
C ALA A 41 -7.35 12.54 14.93
N VAL A 42 -7.44 11.21 15.07
CA VAL A 42 -6.61 10.46 16.03
C VAL A 42 -5.11 10.60 15.71
N CYS A 43 -4.73 10.51 14.44
CA CYS A 43 -3.33 10.70 14.05
C CYS A 43 -2.82 12.11 14.35
N LEU A 44 -3.65 13.14 14.14
CA LEU A 44 -3.31 14.53 14.47
C LEU A 44 -3.21 14.78 15.97
N GLN A 45 -4.04 14.13 16.80
CA GLN A 45 -3.90 14.17 18.26
C GLN A 45 -2.56 13.60 18.72
N ASN A 46 -2.10 12.51 18.13
CA ASN A 46 -0.80 11.94 18.46
C ASN A 46 0.37 12.89 18.12
N LEU A 47 0.20 13.79 17.16
CA LEU A 47 1.19 14.80 16.81
C LEU A 47 1.45 15.80 17.95
N GLU A 48 0.49 15.98 18.88
CA GLU A 48 0.65 16.82 20.06
C GLU A 48 1.73 16.30 21.04
N LEU A 49 2.11 15.03 20.92
CA LEU A 49 3.24 14.46 21.66
C LEU A 49 4.59 15.11 21.28
N VAL A 50 4.68 15.77 20.13
CA VAL A 50 5.84 16.57 19.72
C VAL A 50 5.77 17.93 20.39
N LYS A 51 6.69 18.23 21.29
CA LYS A 51 6.67 19.42 22.15
C LYS A 51 7.01 20.71 21.40
N ASP A 52 7.99 20.65 20.48
CA ASP A 52 8.40 21.80 19.70
C ASP A 52 7.39 22.11 18.59
N PRO A 53 6.78 23.31 18.59
CA PRO A 53 5.78 23.70 17.59
C PRO A 53 6.31 23.71 16.15
N ALA A 54 7.59 24.11 15.96
CA ALA A 54 8.19 24.18 14.63
C ALA A 54 8.41 22.77 14.04
N THR A 55 8.85 21.84 14.86
CA THR A 55 8.98 20.41 14.49
C THR A 55 7.60 19.79 14.24
N ARG A 56 6.61 20.12 15.07
CA ARG A 56 5.23 19.66 14.90
C ARG A 56 4.65 20.13 13.58
N ALA A 57 4.82 21.38 13.21
CA ALA A 57 4.36 21.92 11.93
C ALA A 57 4.99 21.20 10.72
N LYS A 58 6.28 20.84 10.80
CA LYS A 58 6.97 20.08 9.75
C LYS A 58 6.51 18.62 9.63
N LEU A 59 5.99 18.04 10.71
CA LEU A 59 5.47 16.68 10.76
C LEU A 59 3.98 16.60 10.42
N THR A 60 3.28 17.74 10.36
CA THR A 60 1.87 17.77 9.98
C THR A 60 1.72 17.41 8.51
N PRO A 61 0.95 16.34 8.17
CA PRO A 61 0.76 15.94 6.78
C PRO A 61 0.02 17.03 5.97
N ASP A 62 0.44 17.23 4.74
CA ASP A 62 -0.22 18.08 3.74
C ASP A 62 -1.02 17.27 2.70
N TYR A 63 -1.24 15.99 3.00
CA TYR A 63 -1.98 15.05 2.17
C TYR A 63 -3.08 14.35 2.98
N PRO A 64 -4.16 13.85 2.32
CA PRO A 64 -5.25 13.18 3.00
C PRO A 64 -4.81 11.87 3.66
N PHE A 65 -5.50 11.49 4.75
CA PHE A 65 -5.26 10.20 5.40
C PHE A 65 -5.50 9.07 4.40
N GLY A 66 -4.61 8.11 4.38
CA GLY A 66 -4.65 6.98 3.44
C GLY A 66 -3.84 7.17 2.16
N ALA A 67 -3.49 8.40 1.76
CA ALA A 67 -2.62 8.65 0.60
C ALA A 67 -1.22 8.03 0.77
N LYS A 68 -0.80 7.82 2.01
CA LYS A 68 0.37 7.01 2.37
C LYS A 68 -0.02 5.99 3.43
N ARG A 69 0.64 4.83 3.42
CA ARG A 69 0.36 3.77 4.39
C ARG A 69 0.55 4.28 5.82
N ALA A 70 -0.51 4.21 6.63
CA ALA A 70 -0.41 4.52 8.05
C ALA A 70 0.41 3.46 8.79
N LEU A 71 1.32 3.91 9.63
CA LEU A 71 2.15 3.05 10.50
C LEU A 71 1.73 3.26 11.95
N ILE A 72 1.67 2.17 12.72
CA ILE A 72 1.31 2.21 14.13
C ILE A 72 2.58 2.18 14.96
N SER A 73 2.80 3.22 15.77
CA SER A 73 3.94 3.33 16.68
C SER A 73 3.58 4.22 17.86
N ASN A 74 3.99 3.82 19.05
CA ASN A 74 3.87 4.64 20.26
C ASN A 74 5.07 5.58 20.45
N ASP A 75 6.19 5.31 19.80
CA ASP A 75 7.48 5.97 20.04
C ASP A 75 7.88 6.95 18.94
N TRP A 76 7.20 6.93 17.79
CA TRP A 76 7.58 7.75 16.64
C TRP A 76 7.58 9.25 16.98
N TYR A 77 6.45 9.81 17.37
CA TYR A 77 6.36 11.24 17.71
C TYR A 77 7.17 11.62 18.95
N PRO A 78 7.17 10.86 20.07
CA PRO A 78 8.01 11.13 21.22
C PRO A 78 9.52 11.17 20.91
N THR A 79 9.97 10.42 19.89
CA THR A 79 11.37 10.41 19.46
C THR A 79 11.88 11.79 19.06
N PHE A 80 11.05 12.64 18.47
CA PHE A 80 11.43 14.01 18.07
C PHE A 80 11.63 14.98 19.26
N ASN A 81 11.29 14.58 20.49
CA ASN A 81 11.60 15.34 21.69
C ASN A 81 13.00 15.05 22.25
N ARG A 82 13.73 14.12 21.70
CA ARG A 82 15.07 13.73 22.18
C ARG A 82 16.11 14.73 21.65
N SER A 83 17.06 15.10 22.50
CA SER A 83 18.12 16.05 22.15
C SER A 83 19.08 15.55 21.07
N ASN A 84 19.16 14.23 20.86
CA ASN A 84 19.98 13.59 19.84
C ASN A 84 19.23 13.30 18.53
N VAL A 85 18.01 13.82 18.36
CA VAL A 85 17.20 13.63 17.15
C VAL A 85 16.90 14.99 16.52
N GLN A 86 17.19 15.11 15.25
CA GLN A 86 16.90 16.31 14.45
C GLN A 86 16.07 15.94 13.23
N LEU A 87 14.92 16.61 13.06
CA LEU A 87 14.11 16.53 11.84
C LEU A 87 14.68 17.50 10.80
N VAL A 88 15.05 16.95 9.65
CA VAL A 88 15.48 17.74 8.49
C VAL A 88 14.50 17.47 7.35
N THR A 89 13.86 18.52 6.86
CA THR A 89 12.89 18.46 5.74
C THR A 89 13.44 19.12 4.47
N GLU A 90 14.63 19.75 4.56
CA GLU A 90 15.30 20.29 3.39
C GLU A 90 15.72 19.19 2.42
N PRO A 91 15.46 19.35 1.11
CA PRO A 91 15.88 18.37 0.11
C PRO A 91 17.38 18.13 0.12
N ILE A 92 17.76 16.86 0.02
CA ILE A 92 19.16 16.46 -0.16
C ILE A 92 19.57 16.79 -1.59
N VAL A 93 20.70 17.49 -1.75
CA VAL A 93 21.26 17.85 -3.06
C VAL A 93 22.58 17.15 -3.36
N GLY A 94 23.20 16.54 -2.37
CA GLY A 94 24.43 15.79 -2.56
C GLY A 94 24.86 15.01 -1.32
N ILE A 95 25.74 14.06 -1.53
CA ILE A 95 26.42 13.29 -0.48
C ILE A 95 27.91 13.39 -0.75
N THR A 96 28.66 13.80 0.25
CA THR A 96 30.12 13.80 0.25
C THR A 96 30.62 12.63 1.09
N PRO A 97 31.94 12.34 1.09
CA PRO A 97 32.49 11.28 1.96
C PRO A 97 32.19 11.50 3.46
N GLU A 98 31.99 12.75 3.90
CA GLU A 98 31.84 13.12 5.31
C GLU A 98 30.44 13.58 5.68
N ALA A 99 29.60 13.96 4.71
CA ALA A 99 28.34 14.63 5.02
C ALA A 99 27.25 14.45 3.98
N ILE A 100 25.99 14.58 4.42
CA ILE A 100 24.82 14.84 3.57
C ILE A 100 24.68 16.35 3.42
N VAL A 101 24.57 16.86 2.19
CA VAL A 101 24.39 18.28 1.89
C VAL A 101 22.93 18.53 1.51
N THR A 102 22.29 19.44 2.23
CA THR A 102 20.90 19.88 1.96
C THR A 102 20.88 21.13 1.09
N ARG A 103 19.71 21.43 0.48
CA ARG A 103 19.55 22.55 -0.48
C ARG A 103 19.93 23.92 0.09
N ASP A 104 19.82 24.11 1.39
CA ASP A 104 20.25 25.31 2.09
C ASP A 104 21.78 25.45 2.22
N GLY A 105 22.54 24.49 1.62
CA GLY A 105 24.00 24.45 1.68
C GLY A 105 24.57 23.89 2.98
N THR A 106 23.73 23.43 3.91
CA THR A 106 24.19 22.93 5.21
C THR A 106 24.76 21.51 5.09
N PRO A 107 26.05 21.29 5.40
CA PRO A 107 26.62 19.96 5.51
C PRO A 107 26.24 19.34 6.86
N ARG A 108 25.72 18.12 6.81
CA ARG A 108 25.34 17.32 7.98
C ARG A 108 26.26 16.12 8.07
N VAL A 109 27.23 16.21 8.98
CA VAL A 109 28.22 15.15 9.17
C VAL A 109 27.54 13.91 9.73
N VAL A 110 27.72 12.78 9.05
CA VAL A 110 27.20 11.46 9.43
C VAL A 110 28.22 10.39 9.13
N ASP A 111 28.22 9.33 9.89
CA ASP A 111 29.05 8.14 9.67
C ASP A 111 28.27 6.99 9.04
N THR A 112 26.95 7.04 9.15
CA THR A 112 26.05 5.99 8.67
C THR A 112 24.82 6.60 8.01
N ILE A 113 24.43 6.07 6.85
CA ILE A 113 23.20 6.45 6.14
C ILE A 113 22.30 5.23 6.02
N VAL A 114 21.07 5.33 6.54
CA VAL A 114 20.04 4.30 6.37
C VAL A 114 19.08 4.73 5.24
N LEU A 115 19.12 3.99 4.13
CA LEU A 115 18.26 4.24 2.98
C LEU A 115 16.88 3.62 3.24
N ALA A 116 15.96 4.42 3.79
CA ALA A 116 14.56 4.04 4.03
C ALA A 116 13.64 4.72 2.99
N THR A 117 14.03 4.71 1.72
CA THR A 117 13.41 5.46 0.62
C THR A 117 12.13 4.82 0.05
N GLY A 118 11.76 3.64 0.56
CA GLY A 118 10.58 2.90 0.12
C GLY A 118 10.82 2.01 -1.10
N PHE A 119 9.73 1.45 -1.61
CA PHE A 119 9.72 0.59 -2.79
C PHE A 119 9.19 1.35 -4.01
N ASP A 120 9.58 0.92 -5.21
CA ASP A 120 8.92 1.32 -6.45
C ASP A 120 7.62 0.51 -6.60
N THR A 121 6.54 1.05 -6.05
CA THR A 121 5.24 0.37 -5.94
C THR A 121 4.42 0.37 -7.22
N THR A 122 4.85 1.11 -8.24
CA THR A 122 4.11 1.27 -9.50
C THR A 122 4.63 0.36 -10.62
N ARG A 123 5.85 -0.18 -10.48
CA ARG A 123 6.50 -1.01 -11.49
C ARG A 123 6.29 -2.50 -11.23
N PHE A 124 5.04 -2.95 -11.40
CA PHE A 124 4.71 -4.37 -11.29
C PHE A 124 5.47 -5.20 -12.32
N LEU A 125 5.97 -6.38 -11.91
CA LEU A 125 6.66 -7.37 -12.75
C LEU A 125 7.85 -6.82 -13.56
N SER A 126 8.40 -5.65 -13.24
CA SER A 126 9.47 -4.99 -14.02
C SER A 126 10.75 -5.81 -14.17
N THR A 127 10.95 -6.85 -13.37
CA THR A 127 12.09 -7.77 -13.46
C THR A 127 11.83 -8.98 -14.36
N ILE A 128 10.61 -9.13 -14.89
CA ILE A 128 10.17 -10.26 -15.69
C ILE A 128 9.72 -9.78 -17.06
N ALA A 129 10.36 -10.28 -18.12
CA ALA A 129 9.94 -9.97 -19.48
C ALA A 129 8.70 -10.81 -19.85
N VAL A 130 7.54 -10.16 -19.94
CA VAL A 130 6.27 -10.79 -20.32
C VAL A 130 5.85 -10.29 -21.69
N SER A 131 5.52 -11.22 -22.61
CA SER A 131 4.99 -10.92 -23.94
C SER A 131 3.60 -11.53 -24.09
N GLY A 132 2.67 -10.73 -24.57
CA GLY A 132 1.30 -11.12 -24.86
C GLY A 132 1.08 -11.46 -26.33
N ARG A 133 -0.18 -11.26 -26.79
CA ARG A 133 -0.55 -11.44 -28.20
C ARG A 133 0.26 -10.51 -29.08
N ASP A 134 0.55 -10.99 -30.29
CA ASP A 134 1.26 -10.23 -31.32
C ASP A 134 2.62 -9.68 -30.88
N GLY A 135 3.20 -10.27 -29.81
CA GLY A 135 4.50 -9.87 -29.28
C GLY A 135 4.48 -8.58 -28.44
N VAL A 136 3.31 -8.04 -28.10
CA VAL A 136 3.18 -6.85 -27.25
C VAL A 136 3.80 -7.13 -25.88
N ARG A 137 4.69 -6.25 -25.44
CA ARG A 137 5.30 -6.38 -24.10
C ARG A 137 4.39 -5.81 -23.03
N LEU A 138 4.41 -6.43 -21.86
CA LEU A 138 3.63 -5.96 -20.71
C LEU A 138 4.08 -4.57 -20.24
N ASP A 139 5.39 -4.31 -20.30
CA ASP A 139 5.96 -3.00 -19.97
C ASP A 139 5.40 -1.88 -20.90
N ASP A 140 5.22 -2.19 -22.19
CA ASP A 140 4.66 -1.24 -23.15
C ASP A 140 3.14 -1.05 -22.91
N ALA A 141 2.42 -2.14 -22.60
CA ALA A 141 1.00 -2.07 -22.28
C ALA A 141 0.71 -1.31 -20.96
N TRP A 142 1.70 -1.21 -20.11
CA TRP A 142 1.63 -0.52 -18.82
C TRP A 142 2.43 0.80 -18.77
N ALA A 143 2.77 1.36 -19.93
CA ALA A 143 3.55 2.61 -20.01
C ALA A 143 2.89 3.78 -19.25
N ASP A 144 1.55 3.84 -19.25
CA ASP A 144 0.75 4.85 -18.55
C ASP A 144 0.33 4.41 -17.13
N GLY A 145 0.87 3.32 -16.63
CA GLY A 145 0.57 2.74 -15.32
C GLY A 145 0.04 1.31 -15.41
N ALA A 146 0.36 0.52 -14.39
CA ALA A 146 -0.04 -0.88 -14.36
C ALA A 146 -1.55 -1.03 -14.12
N GLN A 147 -2.23 -1.76 -14.99
CA GLN A 147 -3.66 -2.03 -14.91
C GLN A 147 -3.94 -3.53 -15.07
N ALA A 148 -4.90 -4.02 -14.31
CA ALA A 148 -5.36 -5.41 -14.40
C ALA A 148 -6.85 -5.49 -14.05
N TYR A 149 -7.51 -6.55 -14.48
CA TYR A 149 -8.85 -6.89 -14.00
C TYR A 149 -8.74 -7.67 -12.69
N LEU A 150 -9.32 -7.14 -11.61
CA LEU A 150 -9.28 -7.68 -10.23
C LEU A 150 -7.84 -7.90 -9.69
N GLY A 151 -6.83 -7.22 -10.27
CA GLY A 151 -5.44 -7.50 -9.95
C GLY A 151 -4.94 -8.88 -10.42
N ILE A 152 -5.68 -9.57 -11.29
CA ILE A 152 -5.42 -10.97 -11.67
C ILE A 152 -4.97 -11.08 -13.13
N THR A 153 -5.72 -10.48 -14.05
CA THR A 153 -5.55 -10.73 -15.50
C THR A 153 -5.42 -9.42 -16.28
N VAL A 154 -4.71 -9.48 -17.41
CA VAL A 154 -4.48 -8.34 -18.30
C VAL A 154 -4.99 -8.68 -19.70
N ALA A 155 -5.73 -7.78 -20.32
CA ALA A 155 -6.18 -7.94 -21.70
C ALA A 155 -4.99 -7.91 -22.67
N GLY A 156 -4.99 -8.82 -23.66
CA GLY A 156 -3.86 -9.03 -24.56
C GLY A 156 -2.81 -10.02 -24.05
N PHE A 157 -2.97 -10.51 -22.82
CA PHE A 157 -2.03 -11.47 -22.19
C PHE A 157 -2.76 -12.75 -21.76
N PRO A 158 -3.11 -13.64 -22.70
CA PRO A 158 -3.80 -14.87 -22.40
C PRO A 158 -2.99 -15.77 -21.46
N ASN A 159 -3.69 -16.43 -20.53
CA ASN A 159 -3.11 -17.31 -19.52
C ASN A 159 -2.12 -16.63 -18.56
N LEU A 160 -2.04 -15.30 -18.54
CA LEU A 160 -1.33 -14.55 -17.51
C LEU A 160 -2.26 -14.35 -16.31
N PHE A 161 -1.84 -14.89 -15.17
CA PHE A 161 -2.52 -14.69 -13.91
C PHE A 161 -1.53 -14.18 -12.87
N MET A 162 -1.94 -13.17 -12.13
CA MET A 162 -1.20 -12.59 -11.03
C MET A 162 -1.99 -12.79 -9.73
N LEU A 163 -1.28 -12.92 -8.64
CA LEU A 163 -1.85 -12.78 -7.31
C LEU A 163 -1.34 -11.47 -6.71
N TYR A 164 -2.25 -10.71 -6.12
CA TYR A 164 -1.92 -9.41 -5.56
C TYR A 164 -1.30 -8.44 -6.58
N GLY A 165 -1.87 -8.40 -7.78
CA GLY A 165 -1.43 -7.55 -8.87
C GLY A 165 -1.86 -6.07 -8.71
N PRO A 166 -1.79 -5.27 -9.77
CA PRO A 166 -2.12 -3.84 -9.73
C PRO A 166 -3.47 -3.53 -9.08
N ASN A 167 -3.52 -2.45 -8.30
CA ASN A 167 -4.73 -1.92 -7.65
C ASN A 167 -5.38 -2.87 -6.60
N THR A 168 -4.59 -3.74 -5.94
CA THR A 168 -5.09 -4.64 -4.89
C THR A 168 -4.43 -4.40 -3.53
N ASN A 169 -3.65 -3.34 -3.37
CA ASN A 169 -2.90 -3.06 -2.13
C ASN A 169 -3.78 -2.49 -1.00
N ASN A 170 -4.96 -3.05 -0.80
CA ASN A 170 -5.96 -2.63 0.16
C ASN A 170 -6.50 -3.81 0.96
N GLY A 171 -6.78 -3.63 2.24
CA GLY A 171 -7.36 -4.65 3.10
C GLY A 171 -6.41 -5.81 3.45
N SER A 172 -6.99 -6.97 3.76
CA SER A 172 -6.24 -8.18 4.09
C SER A 172 -5.65 -8.85 2.84
N ILE A 173 -4.33 -8.82 2.71
CA ILE A 173 -3.59 -9.47 1.60
C ILE A 173 -3.94 -10.95 1.48
N ILE A 174 -3.97 -11.66 2.60
CA ILE A 174 -4.24 -13.11 2.61
C ILE A 174 -5.65 -13.39 2.09
N PHE A 175 -6.65 -12.65 2.56
CA PHE A 175 -8.02 -12.80 2.09
C PHE A 175 -8.17 -12.49 0.59
N GLN A 176 -7.51 -11.45 0.11
CA GLN A 176 -7.52 -11.12 -1.33
C GLN A 176 -6.89 -12.23 -2.17
N ILE A 177 -5.75 -12.76 -1.74
CA ILE A 177 -5.09 -13.87 -2.42
C ILE A 177 -5.98 -15.13 -2.44
N GLU A 178 -6.66 -15.45 -1.34
CA GLU A 178 -7.61 -16.57 -1.28
C GLU A 178 -8.75 -16.38 -2.29
N CYS A 179 -9.35 -15.20 -2.35
CA CYS A 179 -10.40 -14.87 -3.34
C CYS A 179 -9.86 -14.97 -4.79
N GLN A 180 -8.63 -14.48 -5.02
CA GLN A 180 -8.00 -14.53 -6.33
C GLN A 180 -7.66 -15.96 -6.76
N VAL A 181 -7.20 -16.79 -5.82
CA VAL A 181 -6.94 -18.23 -6.07
C VAL A 181 -8.25 -18.97 -6.41
N ASP A 182 -9.34 -18.69 -5.69
CA ASP A 182 -10.65 -19.29 -5.98
C ASP A 182 -11.14 -18.89 -7.40
N TYR A 183 -11.00 -17.61 -7.75
CA TYR A 183 -11.28 -17.13 -9.11
C TYR A 183 -10.43 -17.89 -10.16
N LEU A 184 -9.14 -17.98 -9.94
CA LEU A 184 -8.21 -18.68 -10.84
C LEU A 184 -8.58 -20.16 -11.01
N LEU A 185 -8.83 -20.86 -9.90
CA LEU A 185 -9.19 -22.28 -9.93
C LEU A 185 -10.46 -22.55 -10.72
N ARG A 186 -11.50 -21.72 -10.58
CA ARG A 186 -12.74 -21.84 -11.37
C ARG A 186 -12.46 -21.69 -12.87
N HIS A 187 -11.57 -20.80 -13.26
CA HIS A 187 -11.19 -20.61 -14.66
C HIS A 187 -10.36 -21.77 -15.21
N LEU A 188 -9.40 -22.28 -14.44
CA LEU A 188 -8.61 -23.46 -14.82
C LEU A 188 -9.48 -24.72 -14.94
N GLN A 189 -10.43 -24.92 -14.03
CA GLN A 189 -11.41 -26.01 -14.12
C GLN A 189 -12.27 -25.89 -15.38
N ARG A 190 -12.72 -24.67 -15.70
CA ARG A 190 -13.46 -24.40 -16.95
C ARG A 190 -12.61 -24.71 -18.17
N MET A 191 -11.35 -24.26 -18.21
CA MET A 191 -10.42 -24.55 -19.31
C MET A 191 -10.27 -26.06 -19.53
N THR A 192 -10.08 -26.79 -18.45
CA THR A 192 -9.96 -28.27 -18.51
C THR A 192 -11.24 -28.94 -19.01
N ARG A 193 -12.40 -28.57 -18.46
CA ARG A 193 -13.71 -29.14 -18.82
C ARG A 193 -14.08 -28.87 -20.28
N GLU A 194 -13.86 -27.62 -20.71
CA GLU A 194 -14.22 -27.16 -22.07
C GLU A 194 -13.09 -27.30 -23.08
N LYS A 195 -11.94 -27.86 -22.66
CA LYS A 195 -10.73 -28.07 -23.49
C LYS A 195 -10.27 -26.77 -24.17
N LEU A 196 -10.33 -25.65 -23.42
CA LEU A 196 -9.88 -24.36 -23.91
C LEU A 196 -8.36 -24.27 -23.83
N ALA A 197 -7.72 -23.81 -24.89
CA ALA A 197 -6.26 -23.64 -24.95
C ALA A 197 -5.82 -22.37 -24.20
N TRP A 198 -6.68 -21.38 -24.10
CA TRP A 198 -6.41 -20.11 -23.43
C TRP A 198 -7.66 -19.45 -22.90
N ILE A 199 -7.47 -18.56 -21.94
CA ILE A 199 -8.48 -17.68 -21.38
C ILE A 199 -7.87 -16.29 -21.15
N GLU A 200 -8.67 -15.25 -21.33
CA GLU A 200 -8.25 -13.87 -21.26
C GLU A 200 -9.43 -13.00 -20.85
N VAL A 201 -9.17 -11.91 -20.12
CA VAL A 201 -10.18 -10.89 -19.86
C VAL A 201 -10.43 -10.07 -21.12
N LYS A 202 -11.69 -9.74 -21.39
CA LYS A 202 -12.04 -8.85 -22.50
C LYS A 202 -11.54 -7.42 -22.26
N PRO A 203 -10.95 -6.76 -23.25
CA PRO A 203 -10.43 -5.39 -23.09
C PRO A 203 -11.45 -4.41 -22.50
N GLU A 204 -12.68 -4.45 -22.98
CA GLU A 204 -13.76 -3.56 -22.52
C GLU A 204 -14.15 -3.80 -21.06
N VAL A 205 -14.05 -5.06 -20.59
CA VAL A 205 -14.34 -5.42 -19.19
C VAL A 205 -13.23 -4.90 -18.27
N MET A 206 -11.97 -5.07 -18.68
CA MET A 206 -10.83 -4.56 -17.91
C MET A 206 -10.84 -3.03 -17.85
N ALA A 207 -11.13 -2.37 -18.98
CA ALA A 207 -11.19 -0.91 -19.06
C ALA A 207 -12.32 -0.34 -18.20
N ASP A 208 -13.53 -0.95 -18.23
CA ASP A 208 -14.66 -0.53 -17.39
C ASP A 208 -14.36 -0.72 -15.90
N TYR A 209 -13.76 -1.82 -15.54
CA TYR A 209 -13.35 -2.09 -14.16
C TYR A 209 -12.36 -1.03 -13.64
N ASN A 210 -11.28 -0.76 -14.38
CA ASN A 210 -10.27 0.22 -13.96
C ASN A 210 -10.84 1.65 -13.93
N ARG A 211 -11.72 2.03 -14.88
CA ARG A 211 -12.38 3.34 -14.86
C ARG A 211 -13.22 3.54 -13.62
N ARG A 212 -14.03 2.53 -13.22
CA ARG A 212 -14.83 2.60 -11.98
C ARG A 212 -13.95 2.67 -10.75
N LEU A 213 -12.94 1.83 -10.68
CA LEU A 213 -12.00 1.82 -9.57
C LEU A 213 -11.32 3.19 -9.37
N GLN A 214 -10.89 3.83 -10.45
CA GLN A 214 -10.28 5.17 -10.37
C GLN A 214 -11.27 6.29 -10.03
N ALA A 215 -12.55 6.11 -10.28
CA ALA A 215 -13.59 7.07 -9.91
C ALA A 215 -13.94 6.99 -8.41
N ASP A 216 -13.69 5.86 -7.77
CA ASP A 216 -13.95 5.62 -6.35
C ASP A 216 -12.74 6.04 -5.45
N LEU A 217 -11.57 6.37 -6.04
CA LEU A 217 -10.35 6.81 -5.37
C LEU A 217 -10.20 8.34 -5.38
#